data_b2a4743f154306cffd78ad9d4b9a1f54
#
_entry.id   b2a4743f154306cffd78ad9d4b9a1f54
#
_cell.length_a   1.000
_cell.length_b   1.000
_cell.length_c   1.000
_cell.angle_alpha   90.00
_cell.angle_beta   90.00
_cell.angle_gamma   90.00
#
_symmetry.space_group_name_H-M   'P 1'
#
loop_
_entity.id
_entity.type
_entity.pdbx_description
1 polymer ?
#
loop_
_entity_poly.entity_id
_entity_poly.type
_entity_poly.pdbx_seq_one_letter_code
_entity_poly.pdbx_strand_id
1 'polypeptide(L)'
;MPPSRRELENIGVPPEWSSVVEVPSHDGATYSWHVLQRPGTSENAPVVLCLHGNPTWSFLWSRLFHELKSDVRIIAPDHLSMGYSQNTGPRSYETRVKDIEDLLRALSISEPIWIVAQDWGGALAMGYAVAHPN
;
A
#
# COMPACT_ATOMS: atom_id res chain seq x y z
N MET A 1 -3.69 -15.57 2.77
CA MET A 1 -4.62 -15.77 1.65
C MET A 1 -5.35 -14.46 1.39
N PRO A 2 -5.41 -13.96 0.16
CA PRO A 2 -6.08 -12.68 -0.12
C PRO A 2 -7.59 -12.78 0.10
N PRO A 3 -8.27 -11.64 0.24
CA PRO A 3 -9.74 -11.65 0.34
C PRO A 3 -10.35 -12.23 -0.94
N SER A 4 -11.40 -13.00 -0.78
CA SER A 4 -12.11 -13.56 -1.92
C SER A 4 -12.89 -12.48 -2.68
N ARG A 5 -13.20 -12.75 -3.95
CA ARG A 5 -14.05 -11.86 -4.75
C ARG A 5 -15.35 -11.49 -4.03
N ARG A 6 -16.01 -12.48 -3.43
CA ARG A 6 -17.27 -12.28 -2.73
C ARG A 6 -17.14 -11.39 -1.49
N GLU A 7 -16.05 -11.56 -0.73
CA GLU A 7 -15.77 -10.71 0.43
C GLU A 7 -15.58 -9.25 -0.01
N LEU A 8 -14.82 -9.02 -1.07
CA LEU A 8 -14.60 -7.67 -1.60
C LEU A 8 -15.90 -7.03 -2.10
N GLU A 9 -16.68 -7.77 -2.85
CA GLU A 9 -17.99 -7.28 -3.34
C GLU A 9 -18.92 -6.91 -2.18
N ASN A 10 -18.94 -7.72 -1.12
CA ASN A 10 -19.77 -7.47 0.06
C ASN A 10 -19.41 -6.18 0.80
N ILE A 11 -18.17 -5.74 0.72
CA ILE A 11 -17.71 -4.50 1.36
C ILE A 11 -17.58 -3.33 0.38
N GLY A 12 -18.06 -3.50 -0.86
CA GLY A 12 -18.09 -2.44 -1.86
C GLY A 12 -16.74 -2.12 -2.50
N VAL A 13 -15.80 -3.08 -2.47
CA VAL A 13 -14.49 -2.93 -3.12
C VAL A 13 -14.50 -3.71 -4.43
N PRO A 14 -14.31 -3.04 -5.59
CA PRO A 14 -14.15 -3.75 -6.84
C PRO A 14 -13.02 -4.78 -6.75
N PRO A 15 -13.30 -6.07 -7.04
CA PRO A 15 -12.27 -7.12 -6.90
C PRO A 15 -11.03 -6.91 -7.75
N GLU A 16 -11.14 -6.21 -8.87
CA GLU A 16 -10.03 -5.87 -9.75
C GLU A 16 -9.00 -4.93 -9.11
N TRP A 17 -9.36 -4.23 -8.03
CA TRP A 17 -8.42 -3.39 -7.28
C TRP A 17 -7.56 -4.19 -6.32
N SER A 18 -7.94 -5.42 -5.98
CA SER A 18 -7.22 -6.26 -5.04
C SER A 18 -6.20 -7.14 -5.77
N SER A 19 -4.97 -7.15 -5.28
CA SER A 19 -3.92 -7.99 -5.81
C SER A 19 -2.95 -8.41 -4.72
N VAL A 20 -2.20 -9.47 -5.00
CA VAL A 20 -1.08 -9.90 -4.17
C VAL A 20 0.20 -9.65 -4.96
N VAL A 21 1.15 -8.99 -4.34
CA VAL A 21 2.44 -8.65 -4.94
C VAL A 21 3.54 -9.34 -4.16
N GLU A 22 4.37 -10.09 -4.86
CA GLU A 22 5.57 -10.69 -4.27
C GLU A 22 6.71 -9.67 -4.31
N VAL A 23 7.19 -9.28 -3.14
CA VAL A 23 8.15 -8.19 -2.99
C VAL A 23 9.47 -8.71 -2.44
N PRO A 24 10.56 -8.66 -3.23
CA PRO A 24 11.91 -8.90 -2.70
C PRO A 24 12.24 -7.85 -1.63
N SER A 25 12.55 -8.33 -0.43
CA SER A 25 12.84 -7.47 0.71
C SER A 25 14.33 -7.17 0.83
N HIS A 26 14.63 -6.01 1.44
CA HIS A 26 15.99 -5.63 1.81
C HIS A 26 16.66 -6.61 2.77
N ASP A 27 15.91 -7.47 3.45
CA ASP A 27 16.42 -8.51 4.34
C ASP A 27 16.80 -9.82 3.61
N GLY A 28 16.64 -9.88 2.29
CA GLY A 28 16.93 -11.04 1.47
C GLY A 28 15.78 -12.02 1.28
N ALA A 29 14.69 -11.86 2.00
CA ALA A 29 13.48 -12.67 1.83
C ALA A 29 12.56 -12.08 0.76
N THR A 30 11.52 -12.82 0.38
CA THR A 30 10.43 -12.32 -0.46
C THR A 30 9.14 -12.43 0.33
N TYR A 31 8.38 -11.34 0.38
CA TYR A 31 7.12 -11.30 1.13
C TYR A 31 5.94 -11.02 0.21
N SER A 32 4.82 -11.66 0.52
CA SER A 32 3.56 -11.45 -0.18
C SER A 32 2.81 -10.29 0.47
N TRP A 33 2.56 -9.25 -0.30
CA TRP A 33 1.78 -8.09 0.11
C TRP A 33 0.41 -8.11 -0.52
N HIS A 34 -0.62 -7.88 0.26
CA HIS A 34 -1.93 -7.54 -0.27
C HIS A 34 -1.99 -6.03 -0.51
N VAL A 35 -2.40 -5.65 -1.71
CA VAL A 35 -2.44 -4.23 -2.12
C VAL A 35 -3.77 -3.95 -2.83
N LEU A 36 -4.44 -2.90 -2.42
CA LEU A 36 -5.50 -2.30 -3.22
C LEU A 36 -4.87 -1.27 -4.15
N GLN A 37 -5.14 -1.37 -5.44
CA GLN A 37 -4.65 -0.43 -6.45
C GLN A 37 -5.77 -0.04 -7.40
N ARG A 38 -5.85 1.24 -7.69
CA ARG A 38 -6.67 1.76 -8.77
C ARG A 38 -5.75 2.49 -9.75
N PRO A 39 -5.62 2.02 -11.01
CA PRO A 39 -4.77 2.70 -11.98
C PRO A 39 -5.31 4.08 -12.30
N GLY A 40 -4.42 5.00 -12.70
CA GLY A 40 -4.83 6.26 -13.30
C GLY A 40 -5.18 6.07 -14.78
N THR A 41 -5.65 7.14 -15.42
CA THR A 41 -6.04 7.10 -16.84
C THR A 41 -4.85 7.18 -17.80
N SER A 42 -3.65 7.44 -17.30
CA SER A 42 -2.42 7.46 -18.09
C SER A 42 -1.26 6.87 -17.30
N GLU A 43 -0.19 6.49 -18.00
CA GLU A 43 1.04 5.97 -17.37
C GLU A 43 1.73 7.02 -16.50
N ASN A 44 1.54 8.30 -16.80
CA ASN A 44 2.12 9.42 -16.06
C ASN A 44 1.17 9.99 -15.00
N ALA A 45 0.10 9.29 -14.65
CA ALA A 45 -0.83 9.73 -13.64
C ALA A 45 -0.11 9.94 -12.28
N PRO A 46 -0.45 11.02 -11.56
CA PRO A 46 0.05 11.22 -10.21
C PRO A 46 -0.25 10.01 -9.32
N VAL A 47 0.69 9.64 -8.47
CA VAL A 47 0.56 8.49 -7.56
C VAL A 47 0.26 8.96 -6.15
N VAL A 48 -0.80 8.41 -5.58
CA VAL A 48 -1.15 8.60 -4.17
C VAL A 48 -0.95 7.28 -3.43
N LEU A 49 -0.05 7.28 -2.47
CA LEU A 49 0.19 6.15 -1.58
C LEU A 49 -0.59 6.37 -0.29
N CYS A 50 -1.42 5.41 0.08
CA CYS A 50 -2.26 5.46 1.28
C CYS A 50 -1.75 4.46 2.31
N LEU A 51 -1.29 4.95 3.47
CA LEU A 51 -0.74 4.12 4.54
C LEU A 51 -1.68 4.09 5.74
N HIS A 52 -2.24 2.90 6.01
CA HIS A 52 -3.16 2.69 7.13
C HIS A 52 -2.42 2.60 8.47
N GLY A 53 -3.18 2.65 9.56
CA GLY A 53 -2.68 2.52 10.92
C GLY A 53 -2.85 1.12 11.50
N ASN A 54 -2.77 1.04 12.82
CA ASN A 54 -2.94 -0.18 13.60
C ASN A 54 -4.16 -0.04 14.50
N PRO A 55 -5.09 -1.00 14.55
CA PRO A 55 -5.15 -2.29 13.85
C PRO A 55 -6.14 -2.23 12.67
N THR A 56 -5.70 -1.78 11.52
CA THR A 56 -6.54 -1.68 10.32
C THR A 56 -5.87 -2.35 9.12
N TRP A 57 -6.41 -2.08 7.92
CA TRP A 57 -5.91 -2.58 6.65
C TRP A 57 -6.32 -1.63 5.51
N SER A 58 -5.95 -1.92 4.30
CA SER A 58 -6.15 -1.05 3.14
C SER A 58 -7.60 -0.62 2.89
N PHE A 59 -8.57 -1.40 3.36
CA PHE A 59 -9.99 -1.08 3.27
C PHE A 59 -10.36 0.29 3.88
N LEU A 60 -9.58 0.77 4.85
CA LEU A 60 -9.73 2.12 5.41
C LEU A 60 -9.84 3.20 4.32
N TRP A 61 -9.15 2.99 3.20
CA TRP A 61 -9.04 3.95 2.10
C TRP A 61 -10.08 3.73 1.00
N SER A 62 -10.97 2.75 1.12
CA SER A 62 -11.92 2.37 0.06
C SER A 62 -12.77 3.56 -0.42
N ARG A 63 -13.22 4.39 0.50
CA ARG A 63 -13.98 5.58 0.15
C ARG A 63 -13.16 6.58 -0.66
N LEU A 64 -11.91 6.79 -0.27
CA LEU A 64 -10.99 7.65 -1.01
C LEU A 64 -10.79 7.16 -2.45
N PHE A 65 -10.70 5.84 -2.64
CA PHE A 65 -10.61 5.22 -3.97
C PHE A 65 -11.81 5.57 -4.85
N HIS A 66 -13.00 5.63 -4.27
CA HIS A 66 -14.21 5.99 -5.00
C HIS A 66 -14.35 7.49 -5.26
N GLU A 67 -13.82 8.33 -4.38
CA GLU A 67 -14.01 9.78 -4.42
C GLU A 67 -12.93 10.53 -5.22
N LEU A 68 -11.70 10.02 -5.27
CA LEU A 68 -10.63 10.67 -6.03
C LEU A 68 -10.87 10.58 -7.54
N LYS A 69 -10.45 11.62 -8.24
CA LYS A 69 -10.54 11.67 -9.70
C LYS A 69 -9.86 10.47 -10.35
N SER A 70 -10.36 10.05 -11.49
CA SER A 70 -9.89 8.87 -12.22
C SER A 70 -8.48 9.04 -12.84
N ASP A 71 -7.99 10.26 -12.94
CA ASP A 71 -6.65 10.56 -13.44
C ASP A 71 -5.53 10.37 -12.41
N VAL A 72 -5.87 9.89 -11.22
CA VAL A 72 -4.91 9.63 -10.14
C VAL A 72 -4.77 8.13 -9.93
N ARG A 73 -3.52 7.63 -9.86
CA ARG A 73 -3.22 6.27 -9.44
C ARG A 73 -3.21 6.21 -7.92
N ILE A 74 -3.97 5.28 -7.34
CA ILE A 74 -4.02 5.11 -5.88
C ILE A 74 -3.49 3.74 -5.53
N ILE A 75 -2.64 3.69 -4.50
CA ILE A 75 -2.04 2.46 -3.98
C ILE A 75 -2.23 2.45 -2.47
N ALA A 76 -2.86 1.40 -1.96
CA ALA A 76 -3.06 1.20 -0.53
C ALA A 76 -2.65 -0.23 -0.16
N PRO A 77 -1.44 -0.42 0.36
CA PRO A 77 -1.02 -1.74 0.83
C PRO A 77 -1.59 -2.04 2.21
N ASP A 78 -1.74 -3.34 2.50
CA ASP A 78 -1.78 -3.82 3.87
C ASP A 78 -0.33 -3.93 4.34
N HIS A 79 0.04 -3.31 5.46
CA HIS A 79 1.38 -3.46 6.02
C HIS A 79 1.67 -4.93 6.32
N LEU A 80 2.94 -5.34 6.20
CA LEU A 80 3.33 -6.70 6.57
C LEU A 80 2.89 -7.03 7.99
N SER A 81 2.39 -8.23 8.20
CA SER A 81 1.77 -8.72 9.44
C SER A 81 0.43 -8.08 9.78
N MET A 82 -0.19 -7.36 8.85
CA MET A 82 -1.51 -6.74 9.00
C MET A 82 -2.39 -7.09 7.80
N GLY A 83 -3.72 -7.05 8.00
CA GLY A 83 -4.67 -7.34 6.94
C GLY A 83 -4.41 -8.70 6.28
N TYR A 84 -4.34 -8.68 4.96
CA TYR A 84 -4.11 -9.88 4.15
C TYR A 84 -2.66 -10.03 3.67
N SER A 85 -1.76 -9.14 4.08
CA SER A 85 -0.33 -9.29 3.81
C SER A 85 0.28 -10.39 4.67
N GLN A 86 1.40 -10.93 4.21
CA GLN A 86 2.09 -12.02 4.90
C GLN A 86 2.47 -11.63 6.33
N ASN A 87 2.27 -12.55 7.26
CA ASN A 87 2.75 -12.38 8.63
C ASN A 87 4.24 -12.74 8.68
N THR A 88 5.04 -11.76 9.09
CA THR A 88 6.50 -11.89 9.17
C THR A 88 7.00 -11.92 10.62
N GLY A 89 6.08 -11.80 11.59
CA GLY A 89 6.44 -11.54 12.97
C GLY A 89 6.78 -10.06 13.22
N PRO A 90 7.36 -9.74 14.38
CA PRO A 90 7.68 -8.34 14.75
C PRO A 90 8.66 -7.69 13.78
N ARG A 91 8.44 -6.42 13.48
CA ARG A 91 9.30 -5.61 12.62
C ARG A 91 9.53 -4.25 13.28
N SER A 92 10.78 -3.79 13.28
CA SER A 92 11.10 -2.47 13.81
C SER A 92 10.54 -1.36 12.92
N TYR A 93 10.49 -0.15 13.46
CA TYR A 93 10.07 1.04 12.71
C TYR A 93 10.94 1.25 11.46
N GLU A 94 12.26 1.18 11.61
CA GLU A 94 13.21 1.35 10.51
C GLU A 94 13.02 0.30 9.43
N THR A 95 12.77 -0.94 9.83
CA THR A 95 12.49 -2.04 8.91
C THR A 95 11.21 -1.78 8.14
N ARG A 96 10.16 -1.31 8.79
CA ARG A 96 8.88 -0.99 8.13
C ARG A 96 9.01 0.15 7.13
N VAL A 97 9.83 1.15 7.40
CA VAL A 97 10.12 2.23 6.43
C VAL A 97 10.78 1.64 5.18
N LYS A 98 11.76 0.76 5.35
CA LYS A 98 12.40 0.05 4.23
C LYS A 98 11.45 -0.88 3.50
N ASP A 99 10.50 -1.48 4.20
CA ASP A 99 9.46 -2.30 3.57
C ASP A 99 8.64 -1.48 2.55
N ILE A 100 8.32 -0.23 2.87
CA ILE A 100 7.62 0.68 1.95
C ILE A 100 8.48 0.94 0.71
N GLU A 101 9.77 1.18 0.89
CA GLU A 101 10.71 1.36 -0.24
C GLU A 101 10.74 0.13 -1.14
N ASP A 102 10.82 -1.06 -0.54
CA ASP A 102 10.83 -2.33 -1.27
C ASP A 102 9.54 -2.52 -2.09
N LEU A 103 8.39 -2.21 -1.49
CA LEU A 103 7.10 -2.30 -2.18
C LEU A 103 7.04 -1.36 -3.38
N LEU A 104 7.40 -0.10 -3.19
CA LEU A 104 7.37 0.88 -4.29
C LEU A 104 8.32 0.49 -5.42
N ARG A 105 9.47 -0.07 -5.10
CA ARG A 105 10.40 -0.60 -6.09
C ARG A 105 9.77 -1.77 -6.86
N ALA A 106 9.13 -2.70 -6.17
CA ALA A 106 8.45 -3.83 -6.80
C ALA A 106 7.30 -3.39 -7.71
N LEU A 107 6.64 -2.29 -7.39
CA LEU A 107 5.59 -1.69 -8.20
C LEU A 107 6.12 -0.76 -9.30
N SER A 108 7.45 -0.65 -9.45
CA SER A 108 8.12 0.20 -10.44
C SER A 108 7.73 1.68 -10.33
N ILE A 109 7.58 2.16 -9.12
CA ILE A 109 7.25 3.57 -8.85
C ILE A 109 8.54 4.31 -8.54
N SER A 110 8.91 5.27 -9.40
CA SER A 110 10.11 6.08 -9.29
C SER A 110 9.85 7.59 -9.28
N GLU A 111 8.64 8.02 -9.61
CA GLU A 111 8.27 9.43 -9.59
C GLU A 111 7.95 9.89 -8.17
N PRO A 112 7.96 11.22 -7.96
CA PRO A 112 7.42 11.78 -6.71
C PRO A 112 6.00 11.32 -6.46
N ILE A 113 5.69 11.02 -5.21
CA ILE A 113 4.38 10.52 -4.79
C ILE A 113 3.76 11.44 -3.76
N TRP A 114 2.44 11.43 -3.72
CA TRP A 114 1.68 12.00 -2.62
C TRP A 114 1.41 10.90 -1.59
N ILE A 115 1.60 11.21 -0.31
CA ILE A 115 1.31 10.24 0.75
C ILE A 115 0.15 10.74 1.58
N VAL A 116 -0.87 9.90 1.72
CA VAL A 116 -1.98 10.10 2.65
C VAL A 116 -1.86 9.00 3.70
N ALA A 117 -1.88 9.38 4.96
CA ALA A 117 -1.61 8.42 6.03
C ALA A 117 -2.45 8.74 7.26
N GLN A 118 -2.67 7.71 8.08
CA GLN A 118 -3.44 7.80 9.29
C GLN A 118 -2.76 6.97 10.38
N ASP A 119 -2.71 7.50 11.62
CA ASP A 119 -2.21 6.81 12.80
C ASP A 119 -0.74 6.37 12.61
N TRP A 120 -0.44 5.10 12.83
CA TRP A 120 0.90 4.51 12.66
C TRP A 120 1.43 4.65 11.23
N GLY A 121 0.53 4.65 10.24
CA GLY A 121 0.87 4.95 8.85
C GLY A 121 1.47 6.34 8.69
N GLY A 122 1.02 7.32 9.48
CA GLY A 122 1.60 8.67 9.51
C GLY A 122 3.05 8.68 9.96
N ALA A 123 3.38 7.92 11.00
CA ALA A 123 4.76 7.78 11.47
C ALA A 123 5.66 7.18 10.38
N LEU A 124 5.17 6.15 9.67
CA LEU A 124 5.90 5.52 8.57
C LEU A 124 6.07 6.47 7.39
N ALA A 125 5.03 7.25 7.06
CA ALA A 125 5.07 8.24 6.01
C ALA A 125 6.15 9.31 6.27
N MET A 126 6.27 9.77 7.49
CA MET A 126 7.30 10.74 7.87
C MET A 126 8.70 10.14 7.74
N GLY A 127 8.90 8.90 8.19
CA GLY A 127 10.19 8.21 8.02
C GLY A 127 10.57 8.04 6.56
N TYR A 128 9.61 7.65 5.72
CA TYR A 128 9.81 7.54 4.28
C TYR A 128 10.16 8.89 3.65
N ALA A 129 9.42 9.94 3.97
CA ALA A 129 9.63 11.28 3.41
C ALA A 129 11.01 11.86 3.78
N VAL A 130 11.49 11.61 4.99
CA VAL A 130 12.84 12.03 5.41
C VAL A 130 13.92 11.30 4.62
N ALA A 131 13.73 10.02 4.33
CA ALA A 131 14.66 9.22 3.52
C ALA A 131 14.59 9.57 2.02
N HIS A 132 13.49 10.12 1.56
CA HIS A 132 13.24 10.44 0.14
C HIS A 132 12.65 11.85 0.00
N PRO A 133 13.47 12.91 0.18
CA PRO A 133 12.97 14.29 0.23
C PRO A 133 12.49 14.88 -1.11
N ASN A 134 12.66 14.17 -2.21
CA ASN A 134 12.29 14.66 -3.55
C ASN A 134 11.09 13.94 -4.12
#